data_48bc99c27c719715f63ef6836fd63032
#
_entry.id   48bc99c27c719715f63ef6836fd63032
#
_cell.length_a   1.000
_cell.length_b   1.000
_cell.length_c   1.000
_cell.angle_alpha   90.00
_cell.angle_beta   90.00
_cell.angle_gamma   90.00
#
_symmetry.space_group_name_H-M   'P 1'
#
loop_
_entity.id
_entity.type
_entity.pdbx_description
1 polymer ?
#
loop_
_entity_poly.entity_id
_entity_poly.type
_entity_poly.pdbx_seq_one_letter_code
_entity_poly.pdbx_strand_id
1 'polypeptide(L)'
;MDGFYEKAQQSAEYILSHSTLRPTCGIVLGSGLGSLVDKMTDKTIIPYADIPHFPRSTVAGHAGNLVLGTLAGQTVAALQGRFHYYEGFTMRQVTYPVYVLRLLGVRTLVITNACGGIDRGLAPGELMLLSDYINMLGSNSLMGPNDERFGPRFPDMTEAYSLRLRALAKSAAAELGIACKEGVYAIFPGPCYETAAEIRAYRALGADAIGMSTVPETIAANYLGLEVLGIACITNMATGIAERKHSHEEVLAVANRASADLCRLVERVIEKL
;
A
#
# COMPACT_ATOMS: atom_id res chain seq x y z
N MET A 1 -27.20 -7.02 6.46
CA MET A 1 -25.96 -6.27 6.20
C MET A 1 -25.17 -6.29 7.49
N ASP A 2 -23.89 -6.63 7.46
CA ASP A 2 -23.12 -6.99 8.67
C ASP A 2 -22.67 -5.79 9.52
N GLY A 3 -23.31 -4.62 9.44
CA GLY A 3 -22.90 -3.42 10.17
C GLY A 3 -21.47 -2.94 9.82
N PHE A 4 -20.97 -3.26 8.61
CA PHE A 4 -19.59 -2.93 8.23
C PHE A 4 -19.35 -1.42 8.13
N TYR A 5 -20.33 -0.68 7.59
CA TYR A 5 -20.30 0.78 7.55
C TYR A 5 -20.30 1.37 8.96
N GLU A 6 -21.20 0.90 9.82
CA GLU A 6 -21.33 1.35 11.19
C GLU A 6 -20.06 1.06 12.01
N LYS A 7 -19.43 -0.09 11.80
CA LYS A 7 -18.12 -0.42 12.41
C LYS A 7 -17.03 0.52 11.94
N ALA A 8 -16.93 0.78 10.62
CA ALA A 8 -15.95 1.69 10.07
C ALA A 8 -16.17 3.13 10.58
N GLN A 9 -17.43 3.54 10.72
CA GLN A 9 -17.79 4.84 11.31
C GLN A 9 -17.37 4.93 12.78
N GLN A 10 -17.63 3.91 13.60
CA GLN A 10 -17.18 3.86 15.00
C GLN A 10 -15.66 3.96 15.11
N SER A 11 -14.91 3.27 14.23
CA SER A 11 -13.46 3.39 14.19
C SER A 11 -13.01 4.82 13.84
N ALA A 12 -13.64 5.44 12.85
CA ALA A 12 -13.32 6.81 12.45
C ALA A 12 -13.65 7.83 13.56
N GLU A 13 -14.80 7.69 14.21
CA GLU A 13 -15.21 8.54 15.36
C GLU A 13 -14.22 8.41 16.52
N TYR A 14 -13.79 7.19 16.84
CA TYR A 14 -12.77 6.95 17.85
C TYR A 14 -11.48 7.67 17.53
N ILE A 15 -10.97 7.54 16.30
CA ILE A 15 -9.75 8.22 15.85
C ILE A 15 -9.90 9.74 15.93
N LEU A 16 -11.04 10.28 15.48
CA LEU A 16 -11.33 11.72 15.51
C LEU A 16 -11.50 12.28 16.93
N SER A 17 -11.84 11.45 17.92
CA SER A 17 -11.88 11.85 19.33
C SER A 17 -10.48 12.00 19.93
N HIS A 18 -9.44 11.41 19.32
CA HIS A 18 -8.04 11.47 19.78
C HIS A 18 -7.22 12.53 19.04
N SER A 19 -7.74 13.13 17.96
CA SER A 19 -7.02 14.14 17.18
C SER A 19 -7.96 15.13 16.51
N THR A 20 -7.56 16.40 16.49
CA THR A 20 -8.27 17.45 15.75
C THR A 20 -7.89 17.49 14.27
N LEU A 21 -6.85 16.75 13.87
CA LEU A 21 -6.37 16.72 12.50
C LEU A 21 -7.40 16.05 11.57
N ARG A 22 -7.50 16.56 10.37
CA ARG A 22 -8.38 16.05 9.31
C ARG A 22 -7.52 15.70 8.09
N PRO A 23 -7.09 14.43 7.96
CA PRO A 23 -6.19 14.04 6.89
C PRO A 23 -6.88 14.06 5.53
N THR A 24 -6.20 14.61 4.53
CA THR A 24 -6.62 14.55 3.12
C THR A 24 -5.85 13.50 2.35
N CYS A 25 -4.67 13.10 2.85
CA CYS A 25 -3.84 12.05 2.28
C CYS A 25 -3.66 10.90 3.28
N GLY A 26 -3.83 9.67 2.79
CA GLY A 26 -3.51 8.44 3.49
C GLY A 26 -2.22 7.82 2.96
N ILE A 27 -1.45 7.18 3.83
CA ILE A 27 -0.23 6.47 3.45
C ILE A 27 -0.27 5.07 4.06
N VAL A 28 -0.10 4.04 3.23
CA VAL A 28 0.10 2.66 3.70
C VAL A 28 1.58 2.31 3.60
N LEU A 29 2.22 2.13 4.74
CA LEU A 29 3.65 1.83 4.83
C LEU A 29 3.88 0.32 4.84
N GLY A 30 4.66 -0.15 3.86
CA GLY A 30 5.06 -1.55 3.73
C GLY A 30 6.21 -1.94 4.64
N SER A 31 6.59 -3.22 4.60
CA SER A 31 7.69 -3.80 5.38
C SER A 31 9.01 -3.07 5.13
N GLY A 32 9.70 -2.66 6.21
CA GLY A 32 10.96 -1.91 6.15
C GLY A 32 10.82 -0.44 5.75
N LEU A 33 9.60 0.07 5.52
CA LEU A 33 9.33 1.43 5.03
C LEU A 33 8.67 2.33 6.09
N GLY A 34 8.62 1.87 7.34
CA GLY A 34 7.94 2.55 8.45
C GLY A 34 8.59 3.85 8.93
N SER A 35 9.83 4.15 8.55
CA SER A 35 10.59 5.31 9.02
C SER A 35 10.05 6.67 8.53
N LEU A 36 9.16 6.68 7.54
CA LEU A 36 8.52 7.92 7.07
C LEU A 36 7.80 8.66 8.21
N VAL A 37 7.22 7.94 9.17
CA VAL A 37 6.53 8.57 10.31
C VAL A 37 7.45 9.38 11.22
N ASP A 38 8.76 9.13 11.17
CA ASP A 38 9.73 9.91 11.96
C ASP A 38 9.87 11.34 11.46
N LYS A 39 9.57 11.58 10.18
CA LYS A 39 9.55 12.90 9.53
C LYS A 39 8.27 13.68 9.76
N MET A 40 7.22 13.05 10.26
CA MET A 40 5.96 13.73 10.56
C MET A 40 6.09 14.57 11.82
N THR A 41 5.43 15.74 11.86
CA THR A 41 5.27 16.60 13.02
C THR A 41 3.84 16.55 13.55
N ASP A 42 3.61 17.10 14.74
CA ASP A 42 2.30 17.17 15.40
C ASP A 42 1.58 15.82 15.47
N LYS A 43 2.34 14.76 15.78
CA LYS A 43 1.88 13.39 15.69
C LYS A 43 0.91 13.01 16.81
N THR A 44 -0.21 12.37 16.41
CA THR A 44 -1.04 11.54 17.29
C THR A 44 -0.86 10.09 16.84
N ILE A 45 -0.34 9.24 17.72
CA ILE A 45 -0.11 7.81 17.45
C ILE A 45 -1.19 7.01 18.15
N ILE A 46 -1.93 6.19 17.41
CA ILE A 46 -3.01 5.35 17.93
C ILE A 46 -2.71 3.90 17.54
N PRO A 47 -2.43 3.01 18.51
CA PRO A 47 -2.25 1.60 18.25
C PRO A 47 -3.50 0.98 17.59
N TYR A 48 -3.32 0.11 16.59
CA TYR A 48 -4.47 -0.59 15.95
C TYR A 48 -5.31 -1.36 16.96
N ALA A 49 -4.67 -1.90 18.00
CA ALA A 49 -5.34 -2.66 19.05
C ALA A 49 -6.36 -1.84 19.85
N ASP A 50 -6.19 -0.51 19.89
CA ASP A 50 -7.06 0.42 20.63
C ASP A 50 -8.21 0.92 19.74
N ILE A 51 -8.07 0.85 18.40
CA ILE A 51 -9.10 1.28 17.47
C ILE A 51 -10.19 0.20 17.37
N PRO A 52 -11.45 0.51 17.67
CA PRO A 52 -12.55 -0.45 17.57
C PRO A 52 -12.57 -1.11 16.18
N HIS A 53 -12.79 -2.42 16.15
CA HIS A 53 -12.94 -3.23 14.92
C HIS A 53 -11.70 -3.38 14.03
N PHE A 54 -10.58 -2.70 14.33
CA PHE A 54 -9.35 -2.92 13.58
C PHE A 54 -8.82 -4.35 13.80
N PRO A 55 -8.31 -5.01 12.75
CA PRO A 55 -7.57 -6.25 12.92
C PRO A 55 -6.28 -6.01 13.72
N ARG A 56 -5.71 -7.07 14.27
CA ARG A 56 -4.40 -7.00 14.94
C ARG A 56 -3.33 -7.46 13.97
N SER A 57 -2.33 -6.62 13.70
CA SER A 57 -1.18 -7.01 12.87
C SER A 57 -0.36 -8.12 13.53
N THR A 58 0.04 -9.12 12.76
CA THR A 58 0.82 -10.28 13.23
C THR A 58 2.20 -10.35 12.58
N VAL A 59 2.47 -9.53 11.57
CA VAL A 59 3.72 -9.54 10.81
C VAL A 59 4.82 -8.81 11.55
N ALA A 60 5.96 -9.48 11.74
CA ALA A 60 7.16 -8.87 12.29
C ALA A 60 7.63 -7.69 11.40
N GLY A 61 7.96 -6.55 12.04
CA GLY A 61 8.36 -5.33 11.32
C GLY A 61 7.20 -4.36 11.02
N HIS A 62 5.96 -4.72 11.32
CA HIS A 62 4.82 -3.80 11.31
C HIS A 62 4.56 -3.29 12.74
N ALA A 63 4.67 -1.97 12.94
CA ALA A 63 4.46 -1.37 14.27
C ALA A 63 2.99 -1.43 14.73
N GLY A 64 2.04 -1.57 13.80
CA GLY A 64 0.62 -1.69 14.10
C GLY A 64 0.00 -0.40 14.64
N ASN A 65 0.39 0.75 14.10
CA ASN A 65 -0.09 2.05 14.51
C ASN A 65 -0.75 2.82 13.36
N LEU A 66 -1.80 3.56 13.66
CA LEU A 66 -2.24 4.70 12.87
C LEU A 66 -1.56 5.95 13.41
N VAL A 67 -0.89 6.70 12.53
CA VAL A 67 -0.23 7.97 12.88
C VAL A 67 -0.89 9.10 12.11
N LEU A 68 -1.57 9.99 12.82
CA LEU A 68 -2.04 11.26 12.27
C LEU A 68 -0.98 12.32 12.51
N GLY A 69 -0.72 13.20 11.56
CA GLY A 69 0.28 14.25 11.71
C GLY A 69 0.41 15.10 10.46
N THR A 70 1.42 15.96 10.47
CA THR A 70 1.78 16.82 9.35
C THR A 70 3.04 16.29 8.68
N LEU A 71 3.01 16.11 7.35
CA LEU A 71 4.16 15.75 6.54
C LEU A 71 4.25 16.72 5.36
N ALA A 72 5.39 17.38 5.18
CA ALA A 72 5.60 18.37 4.12
C ALA A 72 4.46 19.41 4.00
N GLY A 73 3.93 19.88 5.13
CA GLY A 73 2.86 20.87 5.20
C GLY A 73 1.44 20.33 5.00
N GLN A 74 1.27 19.05 4.69
CA GLN A 74 -0.04 18.41 4.49
C GLN A 74 -0.44 17.56 5.71
N THR A 75 -1.73 17.53 6.03
CA THR A 75 -2.26 16.64 7.07
C THR A 75 -2.43 15.24 6.51
N VAL A 76 -1.74 14.27 7.12
CA VAL A 76 -1.70 12.89 6.65
C VAL A 76 -2.12 11.90 7.73
N ALA A 77 -2.64 10.74 7.30
CA ALA A 77 -2.87 9.56 8.12
C ALA A 77 -2.00 8.41 7.60
N ALA A 78 -0.99 8.01 8.36
CA ALA A 78 -0.08 6.94 7.99
C ALA A 78 -0.45 5.65 8.73
N LEU A 79 -0.68 4.58 7.97
CA LEU A 79 -0.79 3.21 8.48
C LEU A 79 0.62 2.63 8.59
N GLN A 80 1.17 2.54 9.79
CA GLN A 80 2.50 1.99 10.09
C GLN A 80 2.43 0.46 10.19
N GLY A 81 2.25 -0.16 9.03
CA GLY A 81 1.97 -1.57 8.83
C GLY A 81 0.61 -1.81 8.18
N ARG A 82 0.42 -3.01 7.67
CA ARG A 82 -0.80 -3.46 6.99
C ARG A 82 -1.18 -4.88 7.38
N PHE A 83 -2.34 -5.33 6.89
CA PHE A 83 -2.82 -6.70 7.02
C PHE A 83 -2.68 -7.43 5.69
N HIS A 84 -2.32 -8.72 5.73
CA HIS A 84 -2.14 -9.52 4.53
C HIS A 84 -3.11 -10.70 4.50
N TYR A 85 -3.46 -11.12 3.30
CA TYR A 85 -4.34 -12.27 3.10
C TYR A 85 -3.73 -13.57 3.63
N TYR A 86 -2.40 -13.74 3.50
CA TYR A 86 -1.69 -14.90 4.04
C TYR A 86 -1.67 -15.02 5.57
N GLU A 87 -2.00 -13.95 6.30
CA GLU A 87 -2.17 -13.99 7.75
C GLU A 87 -3.48 -14.69 8.17
N GLY A 88 -4.33 -15.08 7.20
CA GLY A 88 -5.65 -15.68 7.44
C GLY A 88 -6.79 -14.68 7.57
N PHE A 89 -6.54 -13.40 7.35
CA PHE A 89 -7.58 -12.37 7.30
C PHE A 89 -8.46 -12.51 6.07
N THR A 90 -9.74 -12.23 6.23
CA THR A 90 -10.65 -12.04 5.09
C THR A 90 -10.25 -10.80 4.29
N MET A 91 -10.60 -10.74 3.00
CA MET A 91 -10.35 -9.55 2.16
C MET A 91 -10.96 -8.27 2.74
N ARG A 92 -12.12 -8.37 3.41
CA ARG A 92 -12.73 -7.23 4.12
C ARG A 92 -11.88 -6.75 5.29
N GLN A 93 -11.26 -7.67 6.04
CA GLN A 93 -10.35 -7.30 7.13
C GLN A 93 -9.05 -6.66 6.61
N VAL A 94 -8.48 -7.23 5.54
CA VAL A 94 -7.28 -6.66 4.89
C VAL A 94 -7.51 -5.21 4.47
N THR A 95 -8.67 -4.91 3.89
CA THR A 95 -8.97 -3.58 3.35
C THR A 95 -9.68 -2.64 4.33
N TYR A 96 -10.09 -3.13 5.49
CA TYR A 96 -10.83 -2.36 6.50
C TYR A 96 -10.21 -0.98 6.81
N PRO A 97 -8.88 -0.85 6.99
CA PRO A 97 -8.28 0.45 7.27
C PRO A 97 -8.51 1.48 6.16
N VAL A 98 -8.60 1.06 4.89
CA VAL A 98 -8.84 1.97 3.76
C VAL A 98 -10.23 2.59 3.85
N TYR A 99 -11.24 1.80 4.27
CA TYR A 99 -12.60 2.32 4.50
C TYR A 99 -12.61 3.36 5.63
N VAL A 100 -11.87 3.10 6.70
CA VAL A 100 -11.75 4.04 7.82
C VAL A 100 -11.03 5.32 7.37
N LEU A 101 -9.92 5.22 6.62
CA LEU A 101 -9.24 6.40 6.06
C LEU A 101 -10.18 7.26 5.20
N ARG A 102 -11.05 6.64 4.40
CA ARG A 102 -12.04 7.37 3.61
C ARG A 102 -13.01 8.16 4.49
N LEU A 103 -13.48 7.57 5.60
CA LEU A 103 -14.38 8.23 6.56
C LEU A 103 -13.68 9.33 7.37
N LEU A 104 -12.36 9.27 7.54
CA LEU A 104 -11.54 10.36 8.11
C LEU A 104 -11.39 11.57 7.18
N GLY A 105 -11.77 11.44 5.89
CA GLY A 105 -11.70 12.51 4.91
C GLY A 105 -10.58 12.35 3.87
N VAL A 106 -9.84 11.25 3.90
CA VAL A 106 -8.78 10.96 2.91
C VAL A 106 -9.37 10.91 1.50
N ARG A 107 -8.67 11.52 0.56
CA ARG A 107 -8.99 11.55 -0.88
C ARG A 107 -7.89 10.98 -1.74
N THR A 108 -6.65 11.04 -1.28
CA THR A 108 -5.46 10.48 -1.95
C THR A 108 -4.87 9.40 -1.07
N LEU A 109 -4.57 8.22 -1.65
CA LEU A 109 -3.93 7.11 -0.94
C LEU A 109 -2.60 6.77 -1.61
N VAL A 110 -1.51 6.93 -0.87
CA VAL A 110 -0.18 6.46 -1.27
C VAL A 110 0.04 5.08 -0.65
N ILE A 111 0.26 4.06 -1.47
CA ILE A 111 0.50 2.70 -1.01
C ILE A 111 1.93 2.31 -1.34
N THR A 112 2.71 1.94 -0.32
CA THR A 112 4.08 1.47 -0.52
C THR A 112 4.19 -0.02 -0.22
N ASN A 113 5.07 -0.73 -0.91
CA ASN A 113 5.35 -2.13 -0.65
C ASN A 113 6.81 -2.50 -0.94
N ALA A 114 7.23 -3.66 -0.42
CA ALA A 114 8.42 -4.39 -0.81
C ALA A 114 7.99 -5.57 -1.70
N CYS A 115 8.68 -5.81 -2.81
CA CYS A 115 8.28 -6.84 -3.77
C CYS A 115 9.48 -7.42 -4.55
N GLY A 116 9.24 -8.53 -5.26
CA GLY A 116 10.18 -9.16 -6.17
C GLY A 116 10.08 -8.59 -7.58
N GLY A 117 11.21 -8.28 -8.21
CA GLY A 117 11.28 -7.86 -9.62
C GLY A 117 11.17 -9.05 -10.57
N ILE A 118 10.30 -8.93 -11.56
CA ILE A 118 10.14 -9.90 -12.66
C ILE A 118 10.82 -9.37 -13.94
N ASP A 119 10.69 -8.07 -14.21
CA ASP A 119 11.41 -7.44 -15.32
C ASP A 119 12.92 -7.41 -15.02
N ARG A 120 13.72 -7.94 -15.96
CA ARG A 120 15.18 -7.98 -15.84
C ARG A 120 15.85 -6.60 -15.92
N GLY A 121 15.12 -5.59 -16.34
CA GLY A 121 15.55 -4.20 -16.30
C GLY A 121 15.47 -3.55 -14.92
N LEU A 122 14.87 -4.23 -13.92
CA LEU A 122 14.81 -3.80 -12.53
C LEU A 122 15.98 -4.36 -11.72
N ALA A 123 16.37 -3.66 -10.67
CA ALA A 123 17.41 -4.11 -9.74
C ALA A 123 16.97 -3.94 -8.27
N PRO A 124 17.45 -4.80 -7.35
CA PRO A 124 17.19 -4.64 -5.92
C PRO A 124 17.65 -3.27 -5.38
N GLY A 125 16.76 -2.58 -4.71
CA GLY A 125 16.94 -1.21 -4.21
C GLY A 125 16.27 -0.14 -5.08
N GLU A 126 15.87 -0.45 -6.32
CA GLU A 126 15.15 0.48 -7.19
C GLU A 126 13.67 0.64 -6.75
N LEU A 127 13.12 1.82 -7.05
CA LEU A 127 11.69 2.10 -6.89
C LEU A 127 10.95 1.93 -8.22
N MET A 128 9.71 1.45 -8.14
CA MET A 128 8.81 1.31 -9.29
C MET A 128 7.45 1.92 -8.96
N LEU A 129 6.95 2.82 -9.82
CA LEU A 129 5.57 3.30 -9.77
C LEU A 129 4.66 2.25 -10.39
N LEU A 130 3.59 1.90 -9.67
CA LEU A 130 2.61 0.96 -10.19
C LEU A 130 1.75 1.66 -11.24
N SER A 131 1.77 1.13 -12.47
CA SER A 131 0.95 1.62 -13.57
C SER A 131 -0.38 0.88 -13.67
N ASP A 132 -0.37 -0.40 -13.30
CA ASP A 132 -1.52 -1.30 -13.29
C ASP A 132 -1.25 -2.51 -12.40
N TYR A 133 -2.23 -3.42 -12.26
CA TYR A 133 -2.06 -4.64 -11.48
C TYR A 133 -2.68 -5.87 -12.16
N ILE A 134 -2.20 -7.06 -11.76
CA ILE A 134 -2.78 -8.36 -12.09
C ILE A 134 -3.14 -9.04 -10.76
N ASN A 135 -4.44 -9.31 -10.55
CA ASN A 135 -4.94 -9.96 -9.34
C ASN A 135 -4.99 -11.49 -9.51
N MET A 136 -4.02 -12.19 -8.91
CA MET A 136 -3.92 -13.66 -8.91
C MET A 136 -4.39 -14.31 -7.59
N LEU A 137 -5.10 -13.55 -6.74
CA LEU A 137 -5.58 -14.07 -5.44
C LEU A 137 -6.75 -15.06 -5.54
N GLY A 138 -7.43 -15.12 -6.69
CA GLY A 138 -8.72 -15.83 -6.79
C GLY A 138 -9.82 -15.20 -5.91
N SER A 139 -9.61 -14.00 -5.38
CA SER A 139 -10.52 -13.27 -4.50
C SER A 139 -10.44 -11.77 -4.77
N ASN A 140 -11.49 -11.05 -4.33
CA ASN A 140 -11.59 -9.59 -4.47
C ASN A 140 -12.28 -9.02 -3.23
N SER A 141 -11.79 -7.89 -2.73
CA SER A 141 -12.32 -7.24 -1.52
C SER A 141 -13.80 -6.79 -1.65
N LEU A 142 -14.31 -6.65 -2.87
CA LEU A 142 -15.69 -6.21 -3.17
C LEU A 142 -16.66 -7.38 -3.40
N MET A 143 -16.22 -8.64 -3.28
CA MET A 143 -17.12 -9.79 -3.40
C MET A 143 -18.12 -9.81 -2.25
N GLY A 144 -19.39 -10.10 -2.58
CA GLY A 144 -20.50 -10.13 -1.65
C GLY A 144 -21.47 -8.95 -1.82
N PRO A 145 -22.33 -8.66 -0.83
CA PRO A 145 -23.29 -7.55 -0.89
C PRO A 145 -22.58 -6.20 -0.97
N ASN A 146 -23.09 -5.31 -1.83
CA ASN A 146 -22.63 -3.92 -1.95
C ASN A 146 -23.29 -3.04 -0.90
N ASP A 147 -22.56 -2.03 -0.41
CA ASP A 147 -23.10 -0.93 0.39
C ASP A 147 -22.87 0.38 -0.37
N GLU A 148 -23.94 0.92 -0.96
CA GLU A 148 -23.90 2.10 -1.81
C GLU A 148 -23.40 3.37 -1.10
N ARG A 149 -23.39 3.37 0.24
CA ARG A 149 -22.80 4.47 1.03
C ARG A 149 -21.29 4.61 0.83
N PHE A 150 -20.64 3.54 0.42
CA PHE A 150 -19.21 3.52 0.13
C PHE A 150 -18.91 3.77 -1.37
N GLY A 151 -19.67 3.13 -2.26
CA GLY A 151 -19.42 3.24 -3.68
C GLY A 151 -20.34 2.37 -4.55
N PRO A 152 -20.15 2.42 -5.89
CA PRO A 152 -20.97 1.69 -6.84
C PRO A 152 -20.69 0.18 -6.80
N ARG A 153 -21.68 -0.64 -7.15
CA ARG A 153 -21.53 -2.10 -7.24
C ARG A 153 -20.41 -2.55 -8.17
N PHE A 154 -20.20 -1.83 -9.27
CA PHE A 154 -19.21 -2.12 -10.29
C PHE A 154 -18.32 -0.88 -10.51
N PRO A 155 -17.26 -0.70 -9.69
CA PRO A 155 -16.34 0.41 -9.87
C PRO A 155 -15.49 0.22 -11.13
N ASP A 156 -15.20 1.31 -11.82
CA ASP A 156 -14.27 1.35 -12.94
C ASP A 156 -12.82 1.27 -12.42
N MET A 157 -11.99 0.45 -13.05
CA MET A 157 -10.56 0.27 -12.74
C MET A 157 -9.64 0.71 -13.88
N THR A 158 -10.16 1.48 -14.84
CA THR A 158 -9.37 2.01 -15.99
C THR A 158 -8.16 2.80 -15.52
N GLU A 159 -8.30 3.53 -14.43
CA GLU A 159 -7.23 4.28 -13.76
C GLU A 159 -7.02 3.77 -12.34
N ALA A 160 -6.70 2.48 -12.16
CA ALA A 160 -6.48 1.89 -10.85
C ALA A 160 -5.38 2.62 -10.05
N TYR A 161 -4.38 3.16 -10.75
CA TYR A 161 -3.38 4.10 -10.23
C TYR A 161 -3.45 5.40 -11.02
N SER A 162 -3.72 6.51 -10.32
CA SER A 162 -3.99 7.82 -10.91
C SER A 162 -2.87 8.30 -11.84
N LEU A 163 -3.21 8.60 -13.10
CA LEU A 163 -2.28 9.18 -14.08
C LEU A 163 -1.68 10.49 -13.58
N ARG A 164 -2.49 11.33 -12.92
CA ARG A 164 -2.05 12.59 -12.32
C ARG A 164 -0.98 12.36 -11.26
N LEU A 165 -1.22 11.44 -10.32
CA LEU A 165 -0.28 11.16 -9.22
C LEU A 165 0.98 10.48 -9.72
N ARG A 166 0.89 9.61 -10.72
CA ARG A 166 2.04 8.98 -11.37
C ARG A 166 2.93 10.00 -12.07
N ALA A 167 2.33 10.94 -12.82
CA ALA A 167 3.06 12.03 -13.46
C ALA A 167 3.77 12.92 -12.42
N LEU A 168 3.07 13.25 -11.31
CA LEU A 168 3.64 13.99 -10.19
C LEU A 168 4.83 13.26 -9.56
N ALA A 169 4.68 11.95 -9.29
CA ALA A 169 5.74 11.13 -8.71
C ALA A 169 6.96 10.99 -9.63
N LYS A 170 6.75 10.86 -10.96
CA LYS A 170 7.85 10.88 -11.95
C LYS A 170 8.62 12.20 -11.92
N SER A 171 7.91 13.33 -11.91
CA SER A 171 8.54 14.66 -11.80
C SER A 171 9.34 14.78 -10.51
N ALA A 172 8.76 14.37 -9.38
CA ALA A 172 9.43 14.39 -8.08
C ALA A 172 10.67 13.48 -8.05
N ALA A 173 10.60 12.27 -8.63
CA ALA A 173 11.74 11.37 -8.74
C ALA A 173 12.87 11.97 -9.56
N ALA A 174 12.55 12.60 -10.70
CA ALA A 174 13.54 13.27 -11.56
C ALA A 174 14.23 14.45 -10.84
N GLU A 175 13.47 15.28 -10.11
CA GLU A 175 14.01 16.38 -9.31
C GLU A 175 14.97 15.90 -8.21
N LEU A 176 14.70 14.73 -7.64
CA LEU A 176 15.49 14.14 -6.56
C LEU A 176 16.66 13.27 -7.06
N GLY A 177 16.75 13.04 -8.37
CA GLY A 177 17.73 12.12 -8.96
C GLY A 177 17.47 10.65 -8.58
N ILE A 178 16.23 10.28 -8.29
CA ILE A 178 15.82 8.92 -7.93
C ILE A 178 15.41 8.16 -9.19
N ALA A 179 16.08 7.04 -9.48
CA ALA A 179 15.67 6.14 -10.56
C ALA A 179 14.32 5.49 -10.19
N CYS A 180 13.29 5.73 -11.00
CA CYS A 180 11.95 5.21 -10.76
C CYS A 180 11.28 4.89 -12.10
N LYS A 181 11.04 3.59 -12.35
CA LYS A 181 10.33 3.09 -13.54
C LYS A 181 8.84 2.96 -13.25
N GLU A 182 8.06 2.80 -14.32
CA GLU A 182 6.67 2.33 -14.19
C GLU A 182 6.57 0.87 -14.57
N GLY A 183 5.64 0.15 -13.94
CA GLY A 183 5.41 -1.26 -14.25
C GLY A 183 4.12 -1.80 -13.67
N VAL A 184 3.75 -2.98 -14.15
CA VAL A 184 2.58 -3.75 -13.75
C VAL A 184 2.94 -4.64 -12.55
N TYR A 185 2.14 -4.55 -11.49
CA TYR A 185 2.35 -5.33 -10.27
C TYR A 185 1.39 -6.53 -10.21
N ALA A 186 1.90 -7.74 -10.08
CA ALA A 186 1.08 -8.92 -9.81
C ALA A 186 0.98 -9.19 -8.30
N ILE A 187 -0.21 -9.57 -7.84
CA ILE A 187 -0.41 -10.07 -6.47
C ILE A 187 -0.74 -11.54 -6.49
N PHE A 188 -0.17 -12.29 -5.53
CA PHE A 188 -0.51 -13.70 -5.27
C PHE A 188 -0.69 -13.92 -3.75
N PRO A 189 -1.32 -15.06 -3.32
CA PRO A 189 -1.70 -15.23 -1.92
C PRO A 189 -0.53 -15.30 -0.93
N GLY A 190 0.60 -15.91 -1.29
CA GLY A 190 1.62 -16.30 -0.34
C GLY A 190 1.13 -17.45 0.59
N PRO A 191 1.76 -17.70 1.76
CA PRO A 191 2.98 -17.07 2.28
C PRO A 191 4.29 -17.60 1.66
N CYS A 192 4.23 -18.70 0.86
CA CYS A 192 5.41 -19.17 0.15
C CYS A 192 5.73 -18.23 -1.02
N TYR A 193 7.02 -18.09 -1.33
CA TYR A 193 7.45 -17.43 -2.56
C TYR A 193 7.05 -18.30 -3.78
N GLU A 194 6.95 -17.64 -4.93
CA GLU A 194 6.57 -18.25 -6.19
C GLU A 194 7.63 -19.25 -6.67
N THR A 195 7.21 -20.23 -7.43
CA THR A 195 8.09 -21.09 -8.20
C THR A 195 8.60 -20.36 -9.46
N ALA A 196 9.71 -20.82 -10.03
CA ALA A 196 10.22 -20.28 -11.29
C ALA A 196 9.22 -20.45 -12.46
N ALA A 197 8.34 -21.46 -12.41
CA ALA A 197 7.30 -21.67 -13.42
C ALA A 197 6.18 -20.62 -13.29
N GLU A 198 5.75 -20.30 -12.08
CA GLU A 198 4.77 -19.24 -11.81
C GLU A 198 5.32 -17.87 -12.23
N ILE A 199 6.59 -17.56 -11.94
CA ILE A 199 7.22 -16.31 -12.37
C ILE A 199 7.25 -16.19 -13.89
N ARG A 200 7.55 -17.29 -14.63
CA ARG A 200 7.47 -17.27 -16.11
C ARG A 200 6.05 -17.03 -16.61
N ALA A 201 5.05 -17.61 -15.95
CA ALA A 201 3.64 -17.40 -16.29
C ALA A 201 3.21 -15.94 -16.02
N TYR A 202 3.53 -15.39 -14.85
CA TYR A 202 3.21 -13.99 -14.51
C TYR A 202 3.89 -13.00 -15.44
N ARG A 203 5.15 -13.25 -15.81
CA ARG A 203 5.85 -12.46 -16.81
C ARG A 203 5.16 -12.53 -18.18
N ALA A 204 4.70 -13.69 -18.60
CA ALA A 204 3.98 -13.85 -19.87
C ALA A 204 2.62 -13.13 -19.86
N LEU A 205 2.00 -12.94 -18.69
CA LEU A 205 0.81 -12.11 -18.49
C LEU A 205 1.10 -10.60 -18.45
N GLY A 206 2.37 -10.19 -18.46
CA GLY A 206 2.77 -8.78 -18.48
C GLY A 206 3.13 -8.19 -17.11
N ALA A 207 3.38 -9.02 -16.08
CA ALA A 207 3.82 -8.51 -14.77
C ALA A 207 5.31 -8.14 -14.79
N ASP A 208 5.65 -6.98 -14.21
CA ASP A 208 7.01 -6.47 -14.02
C ASP A 208 7.52 -6.70 -12.60
N ALA A 209 6.64 -6.77 -11.63
CA ALA A 209 6.95 -7.07 -10.23
C ALA A 209 5.83 -7.90 -9.59
N ILE A 210 6.15 -8.56 -8.45
CA ILE A 210 5.23 -9.45 -7.77
C ILE A 210 5.37 -9.36 -6.25
N GLY A 211 4.24 -9.49 -5.55
CA GLY A 211 4.21 -9.54 -4.10
C GLY A 211 2.86 -9.97 -3.54
N MET A 212 2.65 -9.76 -2.24
CA MET A 212 1.54 -10.34 -1.48
C MET A 212 0.61 -9.29 -0.86
N SER A 213 0.61 -8.04 -1.36
CA SER A 213 -0.13 -6.91 -0.78
C SER A 213 -0.60 -5.91 -1.84
N THR A 214 -1.10 -4.74 -1.42
CA THR A 214 -1.31 -3.54 -2.26
C THR A 214 -2.57 -3.59 -3.13
N VAL A 215 -2.80 -4.66 -3.89
CA VAL A 215 -3.94 -4.74 -4.83
C VAL A 215 -5.29 -4.73 -4.11
N PRO A 216 -5.51 -5.45 -2.99
CA PRO A 216 -6.76 -5.34 -2.25
C PRO A 216 -7.05 -3.91 -1.78
N GLU A 217 -6.04 -3.22 -1.26
CA GLU A 217 -6.16 -1.82 -0.83
C GLU A 217 -6.42 -0.89 -2.01
N THR A 218 -5.77 -1.13 -3.16
CA THR A 218 -6.02 -0.37 -4.40
C THR A 218 -7.45 -0.54 -4.89
N ILE A 219 -7.97 -1.77 -4.91
CA ILE A 219 -9.37 -2.06 -5.29
C ILE A 219 -10.34 -1.34 -4.36
N ALA A 220 -10.13 -1.45 -3.05
CA ALA A 220 -10.98 -0.79 -2.06
C ALA A 220 -10.91 0.74 -2.18
N ALA A 221 -9.73 1.32 -2.41
CA ALA A 221 -9.54 2.75 -2.57
C ALA A 221 -10.27 3.29 -3.80
N ASN A 222 -10.16 2.63 -4.95
CA ASN A 222 -10.89 3.00 -6.16
C ASN A 222 -12.41 2.91 -5.96
N TYR A 223 -12.90 1.83 -5.33
CA TYR A 223 -14.31 1.68 -4.97
C TYR A 223 -14.83 2.85 -4.11
N LEU A 224 -13.99 3.36 -3.21
CA LEU A 224 -14.28 4.47 -2.30
C LEU A 224 -14.07 5.85 -2.96
N GLY A 225 -13.64 5.90 -4.22
CA GLY A 225 -13.38 7.14 -4.96
C GLY A 225 -12.12 7.89 -4.53
N LEU A 226 -11.09 7.17 -4.03
CA LEU A 226 -9.79 7.74 -3.74
C LEU A 226 -8.89 7.68 -4.97
N GLU A 227 -8.05 8.72 -5.18
CA GLU A 227 -6.93 8.63 -6.11
C GLU A 227 -5.79 7.82 -5.47
N VAL A 228 -5.24 6.86 -6.21
CA VAL A 228 -4.22 5.94 -5.70
C VAL A 228 -2.87 6.16 -6.39
N LEU A 229 -1.81 6.23 -5.58
CA LEU A 229 -0.42 6.12 -6.03
C LEU A 229 0.21 4.88 -5.40
N GLY A 230 0.67 3.94 -6.21
CA GLY A 230 1.43 2.77 -5.76
C GLY A 230 2.92 2.97 -6.00
N ILE A 231 3.75 2.75 -4.98
CA ILE A 231 5.22 2.79 -5.08
C ILE A 231 5.77 1.49 -4.50
N ALA A 232 6.37 0.68 -5.36
CA ALA A 232 7.02 -0.56 -4.98
C ALA A 232 8.53 -0.34 -4.79
N CYS A 233 9.10 -0.93 -3.75
CA CYS A 233 10.53 -1.11 -3.58
C CYS A 233 10.89 -2.52 -4.06
N ILE A 234 11.72 -2.64 -5.08
CA ILE A 234 12.23 -3.93 -5.55
C ILE A 234 13.28 -4.41 -4.53
N THR A 235 12.96 -5.44 -3.77
CA THR A 235 13.85 -5.92 -2.71
C THR A 235 14.72 -7.09 -3.14
N ASN A 236 14.27 -7.84 -4.12
CA ASN A 236 14.94 -8.99 -4.70
C ASN A 236 14.46 -9.19 -6.14
N MET A 237 15.21 -9.91 -6.94
CA MET A 237 14.68 -10.45 -8.19
C MET A 237 13.92 -11.73 -7.90
N ALA A 238 12.76 -11.93 -8.56
CA ALA A 238 11.87 -13.05 -8.31
C ALA A 238 12.52 -14.42 -8.57
N THR A 239 11.90 -15.50 -8.08
CA THR A 239 12.39 -16.87 -8.21
C THR A 239 12.63 -17.27 -9.67
N GLY A 240 13.81 -17.86 -9.94
CA GLY A 240 14.23 -18.26 -11.30
C GLY A 240 14.75 -17.10 -12.17
N ILE A 241 14.73 -15.86 -11.66
CA ILE A 241 15.46 -14.72 -12.20
C ILE A 241 16.71 -14.49 -11.34
N ALA A 242 16.55 -14.49 -10.00
CA ALA A 242 17.69 -14.53 -9.09
C ALA A 242 18.39 -15.90 -9.12
N GLU A 243 19.72 -15.88 -8.99
CA GLU A 243 20.56 -17.09 -8.98
C GLU A 243 20.60 -17.78 -7.62
N ARG A 244 20.03 -17.18 -6.57
CA ARG A 244 20.07 -17.67 -5.18
C ARG A 244 18.69 -17.68 -4.52
N LYS A 245 18.58 -18.45 -3.43
CA LYS A 245 17.37 -18.48 -2.60
C LYS A 245 17.14 -17.11 -1.94
N HIS A 246 15.89 -16.77 -1.73
CA HIS A 246 15.47 -15.55 -1.02
C HIS A 246 15.31 -15.84 0.47
N SER A 247 15.58 -14.81 1.31
CA SER A 247 15.19 -14.82 2.72
C SER A 247 14.44 -13.53 3.05
N HIS A 248 13.54 -13.59 4.02
CA HIS A 248 12.81 -12.42 4.48
C HIS A 248 13.75 -11.35 5.10
N GLU A 249 14.82 -11.78 5.71
CA GLU A 249 15.86 -10.90 6.29
C GLU A 249 16.56 -10.07 5.22
N GLU A 250 16.92 -10.69 4.08
CA GLU A 250 17.50 -9.98 2.94
C GLU A 250 16.52 -8.96 2.34
N VAL A 251 15.24 -9.33 2.22
CA VAL A 251 14.16 -8.43 1.77
C VAL A 251 14.09 -7.20 2.66
N LEU A 252 14.06 -7.37 3.99
CA LEU A 252 14.05 -6.26 4.95
C LEU A 252 15.32 -5.41 4.88
N ALA A 253 16.49 -6.03 4.73
CA ALA A 253 17.76 -5.30 4.62
C ALA A 253 17.81 -4.40 3.36
N VAL A 254 17.29 -4.89 2.22
CA VAL A 254 17.22 -4.08 0.99
C VAL A 254 16.16 -2.98 1.13
N ALA A 255 14.97 -3.30 1.66
CA ALA A 255 13.91 -2.31 1.90
C ALA A 255 14.39 -1.16 2.80
N ASN A 256 15.10 -1.48 3.88
CA ASN A 256 15.67 -0.49 4.80
C ASN A 256 16.70 0.42 4.10
N ARG A 257 17.53 -0.11 3.21
CA ARG A 257 18.47 0.72 2.42
C ARG A 257 17.76 1.65 1.44
N ALA A 258 16.73 1.16 0.77
CA ALA A 258 15.94 1.93 -0.18
C ALA A 258 14.97 2.91 0.50
N SER A 259 14.73 2.76 1.81
CA SER A 259 13.76 3.55 2.59
C SER A 259 14.04 5.06 2.51
N ALA A 260 15.32 5.47 2.48
CA ALA A 260 15.68 6.89 2.41
C ALA A 260 15.15 7.55 1.12
N ASP A 261 15.35 6.91 -0.03
CA ASP A 261 14.88 7.41 -1.32
C ASP A 261 13.36 7.34 -1.44
N LEU A 262 12.74 6.27 -0.93
CA LEU A 262 11.28 6.18 -0.84
C LEU A 262 10.70 7.32 0.00
N CYS A 263 11.24 7.57 1.19
CA CYS A 263 10.78 8.64 2.07
C CYS A 263 10.92 10.01 1.41
N ARG A 264 12.05 10.28 0.74
CA ARG A 264 12.27 11.53 -0.01
C ARG A 264 11.25 11.68 -1.14
N LEU A 265 10.98 10.60 -1.89
CA LEU A 265 10.01 10.63 -2.98
C LEU A 265 8.59 10.87 -2.47
N VAL A 266 8.15 10.12 -1.45
CA VAL A 266 6.79 10.27 -0.86
C VAL A 266 6.61 11.66 -0.27
N GLU A 267 7.59 12.16 0.49
CA GLU A 267 7.56 13.51 1.06
C GLU A 267 7.43 14.59 -0.04
N ARG A 268 8.21 14.47 -1.12
CA ARG A 268 8.15 15.41 -2.25
C ARG A 268 6.83 15.34 -3.02
N VAL A 269 6.24 14.14 -3.16
CA VAL A 269 4.90 13.98 -3.74
C VAL A 269 3.85 14.65 -2.87
N ILE A 270 3.88 14.42 -1.55
CA ILE A 270 2.91 14.99 -0.61
C ILE A 270 3.00 16.51 -0.56
N GLU A 271 4.21 17.08 -0.62
CA GLU A 271 4.42 18.53 -0.70
C GLU A 271 3.70 19.18 -1.89
N LYS A 272 3.52 18.41 -3.00
CA LYS A 272 2.94 18.90 -4.25
C LYS A 272 1.47 18.50 -4.45
N LEU A 273 0.83 17.83 -3.49
CA LEU A 273 -0.60 17.49 -3.56
C LEU A 273 -1.48 18.74 -3.41
#